data_81fa6b285e04ab708e149f1ab2aff831
#
_entry.id   81fa6b285e04ab708e149f1ab2aff831
#
_cell.length_a   1.000
_cell.length_b   1.000
_cell.length_c   1.000
_cell.angle_alpha   90.00
_cell.angle_beta   90.00
_cell.angle_gamma   90.00
#
_symmetry.space_group_name_H-M   'P 1'
#
loop_
_entity.id
_entity.type
_entity.pdbx_description
1 polymer ?
#
loop_
_entity_poly.entity_id
_entity_poly.type
_entity_poly.pdbx_seq_one_letter_code
_entity_poly.pdbx_strand_id
1 'polypeptide(L)'
;GSSAGAGGGIIEDNSYATGAVSSTGGAVGIPGTGANAGASNSGTASTAATGGAGGSAGAGGVSYAGGLVANNGATGVILNSYATGSVTSLARNSGTGGTGGTGGNASASTGIGGTGGAGGAAGAGGASFSGGLVANNVNVLNTITTSFSTSATVTGTSGNGGTGGTGGNGGTPGTAVAGGAAGGAGASGAGGVL
;
A
#
# COMPACT_ATOMS: atom_id res chain seq x y z
N GLY A 1 3.80 -0.31 -22.79
CA GLY A 1 4.03 -1.71 -22.49
C GLY A 1 2.75 -2.50 -22.55
N SER A 2 2.75 -3.70 -23.15
CA SER A 2 1.59 -4.58 -23.14
C SER A 2 1.67 -5.52 -21.92
N SER A 3 0.55 -5.79 -21.28
CA SER A 3 0.42 -6.90 -20.34
C SER A 3 -0.24 -8.07 -21.07
N ALA A 4 0.43 -9.22 -21.11
CA ALA A 4 -0.22 -10.44 -21.56
C ALA A 4 -1.21 -10.89 -20.47
N GLY A 5 -2.47 -11.09 -20.83
CA GLY A 5 -3.48 -11.69 -19.97
C GLY A 5 -3.20 -13.18 -19.70
N ALA A 6 -4.17 -13.90 -19.12
CA ALA A 6 -4.06 -15.32 -18.74
C ALA A 6 -3.78 -16.31 -19.91
N GLY A 7 -3.71 -15.87 -21.15
CA GLY A 7 -3.19 -16.62 -22.30
C GLY A 7 -1.84 -16.08 -22.69
N GLY A 8 -0.81 -16.91 -22.81
CA GLY A 8 0.53 -16.49 -23.18
C GLY A 8 0.55 -15.68 -24.48
N GLY A 9 1.11 -14.47 -24.43
CA GLY A 9 1.35 -13.65 -25.62
C GLY A 9 2.68 -14.03 -26.24
N ILE A 10 2.76 -13.95 -27.58
CA ILE A 10 3.99 -14.14 -28.34
C ILE A 10 4.42 -12.78 -28.87
N ILE A 11 5.66 -12.40 -28.60
CA ILE A 11 6.35 -11.25 -29.19
C ILE A 11 7.54 -11.80 -29.96
N GLU A 12 7.53 -11.62 -31.27
CA GLU A 12 8.54 -12.21 -32.17
C GLU A 12 8.85 -11.27 -33.34
N ASP A 13 9.73 -11.71 -34.24
CA ASP A 13 10.05 -11.07 -35.52
C ASP A 13 10.59 -9.64 -35.40
N ASN A 14 11.67 -9.47 -34.64
CA ASN A 14 12.35 -8.19 -34.45
C ASN A 14 11.46 -7.08 -33.85
N SER A 15 10.57 -7.44 -32.95
CA SER A 15 9.81 -6.46 -32.18
C SER A 15 10.75 -5.60 -31.33
N TYR A 16 10.54 -4.30 -31.30
CA TYR A 16 11.41 -3.41 -30.53
C TYR A 16 10.69 -2.25 -29.86
N ALA A 17 11.32 -1.75 -28.81
CA ALA A 17 10.90 -0.54 -28.11
C ALA A 17 12.12 0.37 -27.88
N THR A 18 12.05 1.61 -28.36
CA THR A 18 13.14 2.59 -28.24
C THR A 18 12.79 3.79 -27.37
N GLY A 19 11.52 3.97 -27.06
CA GLY A 19 11.03 5.05 -26.23
C GLY A 19 11.28 4.80 -24.73
N ALA A 20 11.43 5.87 -23.96
CA ALA A 20 11.47 5.77 -22.51
C ALA A 20 10.13 5.28 -21.94
N VAL A 21 10.20 4.39 -20.94
CA VAL A 21 9.04 3.83 -20.26
C VAL A 21 9.03 4.29 -18.81
N SER A 22 7.91 4.86 -18.38
CA SER A 22 7.68 5.25 -16.98
C SER A 22 6.36 4.67 -16.48
N SER A 23 6.38 4.11 -15.29
CA SER A 23 5.19 3.62 -14.59
C SER A 23 5.16 4.15 -13.17
N THR A 24 3.97 4.49 -12.70
CA THR A 24 3.76 4.94 -11.32
C THR A 24 2.57 4.17 -10.73
N GLY A 25 2.75 3.65 -9.53
CA GLY A 25 1.69 2.95 -8.80
C GLY A 25 0.51 3.87 -8.47
N GLY A 26 -0.68 3.28 -8.33
CA GLY A 26 -1.90 4.01 -7.97
C GLY A 26 -1.82 4.69 -6.60
N ALA A 27 -2.57 5.76 -6.43
CA ALA A 27 -2.69 6.47 -5.16
C ALA A 27 -3.41 5.61 -4.10
N VAL A 28 -3.08 5.86 -2.84
CA VAL A 28 -3.69 5.18 -1.68
C VAL A 28 -4.96 5.92 -1.24
N GLY A 29 -5.97 5.17 -0.83
CA GLY A 29 -7.16 5.76 -0.20
C GLY A 29 -6.86 6.32 1.19
N ILE A 30 -7.63 7.32 1.60
CA ILE A 30 -7.54 7.92 2.93
C ILE A 30 -8.39 7.07 3.89
N PRO A 31 -7.83 6.56 5.01
CA PRO A 31 -8.59 5.79 5.98
C PRO A 31 -9.53 6.69 6.78
N GLY A 32 -10.65 6.13 7.22
CA GLY A 32 -11.60 6.81 8.08
C GLY A 32 -11.10 6.97 9.52
N THR A 33 -11.60 8.00 10.20
CA THR A 33 -11.41 8.18 11.65
C THR A 33 -12.43 7.35 12.43
N GLY A 34 -12.07 6.91 13.63
CA GLY A 34 -13.00 6.24 14.53
C GLY A 34 -14.11 7.18 15.02
N ALA A 35 -15.30 6.66 15.20
CA ALA A 35 -16.40 7.44 15.76
C ALA A 35 -16.17 7.74 17.25
N ASN A 36 -16.52 8.95 17.69
CA ASN A 36 -16.50 9.29 19.09
C ASN A 36 -17.63 8.57 19.84
N ALA A 37 -17.36 8.13 21.05
CA ALA A 37 -18.38 7.54 21.92
C ALA A 37 -19.29 8.61 22.52
N GLY A 38 -20.55 8.26 22.75
CA GLY A 38 -21.49 9.09 23.49
C GLY A 38 -21.18 9.11 25.00
N ALA A 39 -21.65 10.17 25.68
CA ALA A 39 -21.56 10.24 27.13
C ALA A 39 -22.51 9.20 27.78
N SER A 40 -22.17 8.76 29.00
CA SER A 40 -23.08 7.93 29.80
C SER A 40 -24.20 8.78 30.39
N ASN A 41 -25.44 8.29 30.32
CA ASN A 41 -26.65 9.03 30.78
C ASN A 41 -27.15 8.65 32.19
N SER A 42 -26.39 7.90 32.97
CA SER A 42 -26.87 7.43 34.26
C SER A 42 -26.27 8.20 35.42
N GLY A 43 -27.10 8.63 36.33
CA GLY A 43 -26.74 9.39 37.53
C GLY A 43 -25.99 8.55 38.60
N THR A 44 -25.68 7.30 38.34
CA THR A 44 -24.88 6.39 39.19
C THR A 44 -23.54 6.11 38.50
N ALA A 45 -22.54 5.70 39.23
CA ALA A 45 -21.21 5.35 38.74
C ALA A 45 -21.26 4.33 37.58
N SER A 46 -21.36 4.83 36.34
CA SER A 46 -21.39 4.00 35.16
C SER A 46 -20.15 4.23 34.28
N THR A 47 -19.70 3.17 33.62
CA THR A 47 -18.62 3.27 32.61
C THR A 47 -19.17 3.83 31.30
N ALA A 48 -18.59 4.89 30.78
CA ALA A 48 -18.94 5.43 29.47
C ALA A 48 -18.43 4.53 28.33
N ALA A 49 -19.01 4.68 27.16
CA ALA A 49 -18.67 3.88 25.99
C ALA A 49 -17.25 4.12 25.47
N THR A 50 -16.65 3.11 24.89
CA THR A 50 -15.34 3.18 24.22
C THR A 50 -15.47 3.87 22.86
N GLY A 51 -14.50 4.68 22.50
CA GLY A 51 -14.40 5.26 21.17
C GLY A 51 -14.17 4.20 20.08
N GLY A 52 -14.65 4.45 18.87
CA GLY A 52 -14.46 3.58 17.73
C GLY A 52 -12.99 3.52 17.28
N ALA A 53 -12.55 2.38 16.75
CA ALA A 53 -11.22 2.25 16.18
C ALA A 53 -11.08 3.07 14.87
N GLY A 54 -9.89 3.60 14.61
CA GLY A 54 -9.55 4.19 13.34
C GLY A 54 -9.46 3.15 12.22
N GLY A 55 -9.80 3.54 10.99
CA GLY A 55 -9.70 2.68 9.82
C GLY A 55 -8.25 2.36 9.44
N SER A 56 -7.99 1.15 8.94
CA SER A 56 -6.67 0.80 8.42
C SER A 56 -6.38 1.51 7.11
N ALA A 57 -5.12 1.87 6.89
CA ALA A 57 -4.68 2.46 5.63
C ALA A 57 -4.59 1.40 4.52
N GLY A 58 -4.79 1.86 3.27
CA GLY A 58 -4.53 1.04 2.09
C GLY A 58 -3.04 0.83 1.84
N ALA A 59 -2.69 -0.28 1.19
CA ALA A 59 -1.33 -0.50 0.72
C ALA A 59 -0.96 0.44 -0.43
N GLY A 60 0.30 0.76 -0.56
CA GLY A 60 0.83 1.51 -1.69
C GLY A 60 0.64 0.77 -3.01
N GLY A 61 0.37 1.50 -4.11
CA GLY A 61 0.20 0.90 -5.42
C GLY A 61 1.49 0.29 -5.97
N VAL A 62 1.37 -0.91 -6.54
CA VAL A 62 2.48 -1.60 -7.20
C VAL A 62 2.75 -0.97 -8.57
N SER A 63 4.02 -0.97 -8.99
CA SER A 63 4.44 -0.45 -10.30
C SER A 63 5.26 -1.47 -11.07
N TYR A 64 4.98 -1.61 -12.37
CA TYR A 64 5.73 -2.45 -13.31
C TYR A 64 6.12 -1.62 -14.53
N ALA A 65 7.41 -1.60 -14.84
CA ALA A 65 7.93 -0.93 -16.03
C ALA A 65 8.97 -1.80 -16.74
N GLY A 66 8.62 -2.36 -17.88
CA GLY A 66 9.55 -3.07 -18.76
C GLY A 66 9.76 -2.31 -20.06
N GLY A 67 10.97 -2.31 -20.59
CA GLY A 67 11.25 -1.63 -21.85
C GLY A 67 10.38 -2.15 -22.99
N LEU A 68 10.15 -3.46 -23.06
CA LEU A 68 9.25 -4.10 -24.03
C LEU A 68 7.98 -4.61 -23.35
N VAL A 69 8.10 -5.31 -22.23
CA VAL A 69 6.98 -5.98 -21.53
C VAL A 69 7.01 -5.65 -20.04
N ALA A 70 5.93 -5.10 -19.50
CA ALA A 70 5.81 -4.84 -18.08
C ALA A 70 5.60 -6.11 -17.26
N ASN A 71 4.77 -7.04 -17.75
CA ASN A 71 4.50 -8.31 -17.08
C ASN A 71 4.33 -9.42 -18.12
N ASN A 72 5.20 -10.42 -18.07
CA ASN A 72 5.13 -11.63 -18.87
C ASN A 72 4.43 -12.71 -18.04
N GLY A 73 3.15 -12.91 -18.31
CA GLY A 73 2.28 -13.84 -17.58
C GLY A 73 2.52 -15.31 -17.92
N ALA A 74 1.48 -16.13 -17.87
CA ALA A 74 1.56 -17.57 -18.14
C ALA A 74 1.93 -17.85 -19.61
N THR A 75 2.95 -18.66 -19.86
CA THR A 75 3.40 -19.14 -21.17
C THR A 75 3.76 -18.04 -22.20
N GLY A 76 4.21 -16.88 -21.76
CA GLY A 76 4.66 -15.81 -22.65
C GLY A 76 5.99 -16.13 -23.34
N VAL A 77 6.08 -15.84 -24.65
CA VAL A 77 7.27 -16.05 -25.47
C VAL A 77 7.75 -14.72 -26.02
N ILE A 78 9.05 -14.43 -25.86
CA ILE A 78 9.70 -13.26 -26.45
C ILE A 78 10.91 -13.73 -27.26
N LEU A 79 10.87 -13.51 -28.56
CA LEU A 79 11.90 -13.96 -29.50
C LEU A 79 12.45 -12.77 -30.31
N ASN A 80 13.74 -12.78 -30.59
CA ASN A 80 14.39 -11.84 -31.51
C ASN A 80 13.97 -10.38 -31.29
N SER A 81 13.84 -9.96 -30.05
CA SER A 81 13.25 -8.67 -29.70
C SER A 81 14.20 -7.83 -28.84
N TYR A 82 14.08 -6.50 -28.87
CA TYR A 82 14.95 -5.67 -28.07
C TYR A 82 14.30 -4.40 -27.54
N ALA A 83 14.92 -3.84 -26.49
CA ALA A 83 14.54 -2.52 -25.95
C ALA A 83 15.78 -1.67 -25.69
N THR A 84 15.70 -0.35 -25.96
CA THR A 84 16.81 0.57 -25.78
C THR A 84 16.48 1.81 -24.96
N GLY A 85 15.19 2.08 -24.71
CA GLY A 85 14.75 3.23 -23.92
C GLY A 85 15.05 3.09 -22.43
N SER A 86 15.21 4.20 -21.73
CA SER A 86 15.30 4.20 -20.27
C SER A 86 14.00 3.72 -19.62
N VAL A 87 14.10 3.01 -18.51
CA VAL A 87 12.95 2.43 -17.80
C VAL A 87 12.92 2.93 -16.37
N THR A 88 11.78 3.44 -15.94
CA THR A 88 11.56 3.91 -14.56
C THR A 88 10.26 3.35 -14.00
N SER A 89 10.34 2.73 -12.84
CA SER A 89 9.19 2.23 -12.08
C SER A 89 9.17 2.89 -10.70
N LEU A 90 8.07 3.53 -10.35
CA LEU A 90 7.88 4.16 -9.05
C LEU A 90 6.62 3.61 -8.38
N ALA A 91 6.79 2.78 -7.36
CA ALA A 91 5.69 2.37 -6.52
C ALA A 91 5.30 3.49 -5.53
N ARG A 92 4.06 3.45 -5.04
CA ARG A 92 3.56 4.44 -4.09
C ARG A 92 3.79 4.02 -2.65
N ASN A 93 4.02 5.03 -1.80
CA ASN A 93 3.99 4.85 -0.36
C ASN A 93 2.58 4.43 0.08
N SER A 94 2.48 3.75 1.19
CA SER A 94 1.18 3.47 1.80
C SER A 94 0.61 4.70 2.50
N GLY A 95 -0.65 4.63 2.89
CA GLY A 95 -1.32 5.62 3.71
C GLY A 95 -0.96 5.49 5.20
N THR A 96 -1.25 6.55 5.95
CA THR A 96 -1.23 6.54 7.42
C THR A 96 -2.55 5.97 7.95
N GLY A 97 -2.52 5.18 9.02
CA GLY A 97 -3.72 4.67 9.67
C GLY A 97 -4.62 5.81 10.20
N GLY A 98 -5.92 5.60 10.22
CA GLY A 98 -6.89 6.55 10.77
C GLY A 98 -6.77 6.71 12.28
N THR A 99 -7.15 7.87 12.82
CA THR A 99 -7.16 8.11 14.27
C THR A 99 -8.32 7.37 14.93
N GLY A 100 -8.12 6.89 16.15
CA GLY A 100 -9.18 6.35 16.98
C GLY A 100 -10.13 7.43 17.48
N GLY A 101 -11.39 7.09 17.69
CA GLY A 101 -12.39 7.98 18.25
C GLY A 101 -12.17 8.19 19.77
N THR A 102 -12.63 9.32 20.30
CA THR A 102 -12.55 9.61 21.74
C THR A 102 -13.52 8.74 22.55
N GLY A 103 -13.13 8.34 23.73
CA GLY A 103 -14.02 7.70 24.70
C GLY A 103 -15.12 8.64 25.20
N GLY A 104 -16.27 8.08 25.57
CA GLY A 104 -17.38 8.87 26.13
C GLY A 104 -17.09 9.42 27.51
N ASN A 105 -17.64 10.58 27.82
CA ASN A 105 -17.52 11.18 29.15
C ASN A 105 -18.46 10.49 30.12
N ALA A 106 -18.06 10.34 31.37
CA ALA A 106 -18.96 9.97 32.44
C ALA A 106 -19.86 11.16 32.82
N SER A 107 -21.14 10.89 33.10
CA SER A 107 -22.11 11.93 33.50
C SER A 107 -22.00 12.33 34.97
N ALA A 108 -21.39 11.51 35.81
CA ALA A 108 -21.19 11.76 37.23
C ALA A 108 -19.71 11.83 37.59
N SER A 109 -19.36 12.59 38.63
CA SER A 109 -17.98 12.73 39.10
C SER A 109 -17.36 11.43 39.58
N THR A 110 -18.18 10.48 39.94
CA THR A 110 -17.78 9.11 40.37
C THR A 110 -17.85 8.08 39.25
N GLY A 111 -18.31 8.48 38.03
CA GLY A 111 -18.34 7.60 36.89
C GLY A 111 -16.97 7.39 36.26
N ILE A 112 -16.83 6.32 35.50
CA ILE A 112 -15.60 6.02 34.75
C ILE A 112 -15.79 6.48 33.30
N GLY A 113 -14.92 7.32 32.81
CA GLY A 113 -14.88 7.70 31.39
C GLY A 113 -14.60 6.49 30.51
N GLY A 114 -15.08 6.51 29.27
CA GLY A 114 -14.78 5.47 28.28
C GLY A 114 -13.35 5.55 27.78
N THR A 115 -12.77 4.41 27.42
CA THR A 115 -11.45 4.37 26.76
C THR A 115 -11.52 4.95 25.34
N GLY A 116 -10.45 5.58 24.89
CA GLY A 116 -10.31 5.98 23.49
C GLY A 116 -10.20 4.76 22.56
N GLY A 117 -10.65 4.91 21.34
CA GLY A 117 -10.51 3.89 20.29
C GLY A 117 -9.05 3.73 19.85
N ALA A 118 -8.67 2.53 19.44
CA ALA A 118 -7.35 2.28 18.89
C ALA A 118 -7.15 3.03 17.57
N GLY A 119 -5.92 3.46 17.27
CA GLY A 119 -5.53 3.95 15.96
C GLY A 119 -5.54 2.84 14.91
N GLY A 120 -5.85 3.16 13.67
CA GLY A 120 -5.82 2.21 12.56
C GLY A 120 -4.41 1.79 12.18
N ALA A 121 -4.25 0.57 11.69
CA ALA A 121 -2.96 0.10 11.18
C ALA A 121 -2.55 0.84 9.91
N ALA A 122 -1.26 0.99 9.72
CA ALA A 122 -0.69 1.49 8.46
C ALA A 122 -0.73 0.43 7.36
N GLY A 123 -0.78 0.87 6.11
CA GLY A 123 -0.61 -0.01 4.96
C GLY A 123 0.87 -0.31 4.65
N ALA A 124 1.12 -1.39 3.92
CA ALA A 124 2.45 -1.67 3.38
C ALA A 124 2.75 -0.78 2.15
N GLY A 125 4.01 -0.42 1.96
CA GLY A 125 4.46 0.26 0.74
C GLY A 125 4.29 -0.61 -0.50
N GLY A 126 4.10 0.00 -1.67
CA GLY A 126 3.97 -0.71 -2.94
C GLY A 126 5.28 -1.31 -3.40
N ALA A 127 5.23 -2.45 -4.09
CA ALA A 127 6.39 -3.05 -4.74
C ALA A 127 6.66 -2.38 -6.10
N SER A 128 7.93 -2.26 -6.47
CA SER A 128 8.36 -1.73 -7.76
C SER A 128 9.19 -2.77 -8.52
N PHE A 129 8.80 -3.03 -9.77
CA PHE A 129 9.48 -3.94 -10.66
C PHE A 129 9.87 -3.19 -11.94
N SER A 130 11.17 -3.23 -12.26
CA SER A 130 11.69 -2.60 -13.47
C SER A 130 12.64 -3.55 -14.20
N GLY A 131 12.55 -3.55 -15.52
CA GLY A 131 13.41 -4.37 -16.36
C GLY A 131 13.69 -3.69 -17.68
N GLY A 132 14.93 -3.77 -18.15
CA GLY A 132 15.32 -3.19 -19.45
C GLY A 132 14.49 -3.79 -20.58
N LEU A 133 14.21 -5.08 -20.56
CA LEU A 133 13.35 -5.76 -21.53
C LEU A 133 12.01 -6.14 -20.90
N VAL A 134 12.03 -6.88 -19.80
CA VAL A 134 10.85 -7.40 -19.08
C VAL A 134 10.96 -7.03 -17.60
N ALA A 135 9.92 -6.43 -17.02
CA ALA A 135 9.93 -6.08 -15.60
C ALA A 135 9.59 -7.25 -14.68
N ASN A 136 8.68 -8.11 -15.11
CA ASN A 136 8.24 -9.26 -14.31
C ASN A 136 8.00 -10.46 -15.21
N ASN A 137 8.67 -11.58 -14.91
CA ASN A 137 8.58 -12.83 -15.66
C ASN A 137 8.19 -13.95 -14.69
N VAL A 138 6.89 -14.11 -14.45
CA VAL A 138 6.36 -14.87 -13.31
C VAL A 138 6.18 -16.36 -13.52
N ASN A 139 6.34 -16.87 -14.73
CA ASN A 139 6.09 -18.29 -15.01
C ASN A 139 7.34 -19.00 -15.53
N VAL A 140 7.59 -20.20 -15.02
CA VAL A 140 8.71 -21.06 -15.44
C VAL A 140 8.63 -21.52 -16.89
N LEU A 141 7.47 -21.43 -17.52
CA LEU A 141 7.24 -21.76 -18.92
C LEU A 141 7.45 -20.57 -19.87
N ASN A 142 7.70 -19.38 -19.33
CA ASN A 142 7.99 -18.21 -20.14
C ASN A 142 9.38 -18.36 -20.78
N THR A 143 9.44 -18.05 -22.08
CA THR A 143 10.68 -18.14 -22.86
C THR A 143 11.10 -16.77 -23.35
N ILE A 144 12.36 -16.40 -23.12
CA ILE A 144 13.00 -15.21 -23.67
C ILE A 144 14.24 -15.68 -24.41
N THR A 145 14.26 -15.58 -25.73
CA THR A 145 15.34 -16.12 -26.57
C THR A 145 15.81 -15.07 -27.57
N THR A 146 17.11 -14.98 -27.79
CA THR A 146 17.76 -14.05 -28.74
C THR A 146 17.25 -12.60 -28.58
N SER A 147 16.87 -12.23 -27.37
CA SER A 147 16.31 -10.92 -27.06
C SER A 147 17.20 -10.21 -26.04
N PHE A 148 17.30 -8.88 -26.14
CA PHE A 148 18.23 -8.11 -25.33
C PHE A 148 17.70 -6.71 -24.98
N SER A 149 18.33 -6.09 -24.00
CA SER A 149 18.14 -4.67 -23.70
C SER A 149 19.48 -3.95 -23.66
N THR A 150 19.50 -2.76 -24.25
CA THR A 150 20.59 -1.79 -24.12
C THR A 150 20.12 -0.51 -23.45
N SER A 151 19.11 -0.62 -22.59
CA SER A 151 18.55 0.52 -21.84
C SER A 151 19.64 1.24 -21.05
N ALA A 152 19.77 2.54 -21.24
CA ALA A 152 20.80 3.36 -20.58
C ALA A 152 20.63 3.40 -19.06
N THR A 153 19.39 3.38 -18.58
CA THR A 153 19.04 3.35 -17.16
C THR A 153 17.81 2.49 -16.92
N VAL A 154 17.88 1.66 -15.89
CA VAL A 154 16.72 0.91 -15.38
C VAL A 154 16.62 1.20 -13.89
N THR A 155 15.55 1.85 -13.47
CA THR A 155 15.36 2.30 -12.09
C THR A 155 14.04 1.81 -11.53
N GLY A 156 14.09 1.15 -10.38
CA GLY A 156 12.92 0.76 -9.61
C GLY A 156 12.96 1.37 -8.21
N THR A 157 11.91 2.07 -7.82
CA THR A 157 11.77 2.66 -6.49
C THR A 157 10.53 2.11 -5.80
N SER A 158 10.72 1.40 -4.71
CA SER A 158 9.64 0.86 -3.87
C SER A 158 8.99 1.96 -3.03
N GLY A 159 7.74 1.78 -2.68
CA GLY A 159 7.06 2.63 -1.73
C GLY A 159 7.44 2.33 -0.28
N ASN A 160 7.43 3.35 0.56
CA ASN A 160 7.61 3.18 2.00
C ASN A 160 6.31 2.72 2.66
N GLY A 161 6.43 1.96 3.74
CA GLY A 161 5.33 1.66 4.63
C GLY A 161 4.83 2.94 5.32
N GLY A 162 3.56 2.99 5.65
CA GLY A 162 2.96 4.11 6.35
C GLY A 162 3.24 4.10 7.85
N THR A 163 2.72 5.10 8.54
CA THR A 163 2.68 5.16 9.99
C THR A 163 1.33 4.71 10.50
N GLY A 164 1.28 4.07 11.67
CA GLY A 164 0.02 3.75 12.34
C GLY A 164 -0.72 5.03 12.75
N GLY A 165 -2.02 4.96 12.83
CA GLY A 165 -2.86 6.04 13.34
C GLY A 165 -2.69 6.23 14.84
N THR A 166 -2.98 7.44 15.32
CA THR A 166 -2.96 7.72 16.76
C THR A 166 -4.21 7.14 17.44
N GLY A 167 -4.05 6.66 18.66
CA GLY A 167 -5.19 6.30 19.49
C GLY A 167 -6.02 7.52 19.89
N GLY A 168 -7.31 7.33 20.11
CA GLY A 168 -8.21 8.36 20.62
C GLY A 168 -7.98 8.65 22.10
N ASN A 169 -8.39 9.82 22.56
CA ASN A 169 -8.30 10.20 23.97
C ASN A 169 -9.34 9.44 24.81
N GLY A 170 -9.01 9.16 26.05
CA GLY A 170 -10.00 8.69 27.04
C GLY A 170 -10.99 9.79 27.38
N GLY A 171 -12.18 9.41 27.83
CA GLY A 171 -13.25 10.33 28.28
C GLY A 171 -13.02 10.86 29.71
N THR A 172 -13.67 11.98 30.03
CA THR A 172 -13.70 12.62 31.34
C THR A 172 -15.14 12.80 31.81
N PRO A 173 -15.47 13.19 33.06
CA PRO A 173 -14.67 13.18 34.28
C PRO A 173 -14.78 11.85 35.03
N GLY A 174 -13.99 11.66 36.05
CA GLY A 174 -13.95 10.47 36.89
C GLY A 174 -12.53 9.94 36.97
N THR A 175 -12.38 8.62 37.14
CA THR A 175 -11.06 8.00 37.09
C THR A 175 -10.44 8.21 35.72
N ALA A 176 -9.20 8.70 35.65
CA ALA A 176 -8.48 8.86 34.41
C ALA A 176 -8.41 7.53 33.63
N VAL A 177 -8.82 7.53 32.38
CA VAL A 177 -8.80 6.35 31.52
C VAL A 177 -7.76 6.54 30.43
N ALA A 178 -7.08 5.48 30.07
CA ALA A 178 -6.06 5.52 29.02
C ALA A 178 -6.66 5.88 27.66
N GLY A 179 -5.92 6.63 26.87
CA GLY A 179 -6.19 6.78 25.44
C GLY A 179 -6.09 5.45 24.72
N GLY A 180 -6.63 5.37 23.52
CA GLY A 180 -6.51 4.19 22.67
C GLY A 180 -5.06 3.94 22.24
N ALA A 181 -4.72 2.69 21.92
CA ALA A 181 -3.41 2.32 21.41
C ALA A 181 -3.15 2.93 20.01
N ALA A 182 -1.92 3.27 19.73
CA ALA A 182 -1.52 3.65 18.37
C ALA A 182 -1.60 2.44 17.43
N GLY A 183 -1.87 2.69 16.15
CA GLY A 183 -1.83 1.65 15.13
C GLY A 183 -0.39 1.18 14.83
N GLY A 184 -0.26 -0.03 14.33
CA GLY A 184 1.04 -0.57 13.89
C GLY A 184 1.59 0.15 12.66
N ALA A 185 2.91 0.22 12.54
CA ALA A 185 3.58 0.71 11.33
C ALA A 185 3.44 -0.27 10.16
N GLY A 186 3.40 0.24 8.93
CA GLY A 186 3.40 -0.59 7.74
C GLY A 186 4.81 -1.02 7.33
N ALA A 187 4.91 -2.14 6.60
CA ALA A 187 6.15 -2.58 6.00
C ALA A 187 6.50 -1.75 4.74
N SER A 188 7.78 -1.63 4.42
CA SER A 188 8.22 -1.06 3.14
C SER A 188 7.90 -2.00 1.98
N GLY A 189 7.72 -1.45 0.76
CA GLY A 189 7.54 -2.25 -0.43
C GLY A 189 8.84 -2.96 -0.84
N ALA A 190 8.71 -4.09 -1.56
CA ALA A 190 9.83 -4.73 -2.24
C ALA A 190 10.10 -4.06 -3.59
N GLY A 191 11.33 -4.07 -4.05
CA GLY A 191 11.73 -3.59 -5.36
C GLY A 191 12.65 -4.58 -6.04
N GLY A 192 12.55 -4.68 -7.36
CA GLY A 192 13.40 -5.51 -8.18
C GLY A 192 13.79 -4.81 -9.47
N VAL A 193 15.02 -5.00 -9.90
CA VAL A 193 15.56 -4.55 -11.19
C VAL A 193 16.09 -5.79 -11.91
N LEU A 194 15.57 -6.07 -13.10
CA LEU A 194 15.94 -7.20 -13.96
C LEU A 194 16.56 -6.71 -15.27
#